data_bf97b9cb4c033ba70b629e443489680e
#
_entry.id   bf97b9cb4c033ba70b629e443489680e
#
_cell.length_a   1.000
_cell.length_b   1.000
_cell.length_c   1.000
_cell.angle_alpha   90.00
_cell.angle_beta   90.00
_cell.angle_gamma   90.00
#
_symmetry.space_group_name_H-M   'P 1'
#
loop_
_entity.id
_entity.type
_entity.pdbx_description
1 polymer ?
#
loop_
_entity_poly.entity_id
_entity_poly.type
_entity_poly.pdbx_seq_one_letter_code
_entity_poly.pdbx_strand_id
1 'polypeptide(L)'
;FRTMKRNADNLEDFLTPEEIEKYKKEYKLEKDPRITWIGNILRRTSMDELPQILNIIKNDMSIVGPRPVLNEETLLYGKDRGTLLSVKPGLTGYWQAYARNDVGYADGRRQAMELYYIENRSLRLDTKIFFATIGRVLSRKGVF
;
A
#
# COMPACT_ATOMS: atom_id res chain seq x y z
N PHE A 1 10.63 -7.11 -4.64
CA PHE A 1 11.00 -8.55 -4.52
C PHE A 1 9.80 -9.39 -4.10
N ARG A 2 9.83 -10.71 -4.45
CA ARG A 2 8.78 -11.63 -4.01
C ARG A 2 8.94 -11.90 -2.51
N THR A 3 7.96 -11.53 -1.72
CA THR A 3 7.93 -11.77 -0.27
C THR A 3 6.98 -12.90 0.13
N MET A 4 6.14 -13.36 -0.81
CA MET A 4 5.13 -14.40 -0.57
C MET A 4 5.52 -15.74 -1.21
N LYS A 5 4.94 -16.82 -0.70
CA LYS A 5 5.04 -18.17 -1.23
C LYS A 5 4.56 -18.26 -2.68
N ARG A 6 4.99 -19.31 -3.40
CA ARG A 6 4.39 -19.63 -4.71
C ARG A 6 2.91 -19.95 -4.49
N ASN A 7 2.07 -19.58 -5.46
CA ASN A 7 0.61 -19.76 -5.41
C ASN A 7 -0.09 -18.99 -4.26
N ALA A 8 0.52 -17.94 -3.71
CA ALA A 8 -0.09 -17.10 -2.67
C ALA A 8 -1.43 -16.45 -3.10
N ASP A 9 -1.71 -16.45 -4.41
CA ASP A 9 -2.97 -15.97 -4.99
C ASP A 9 -4.13 -16.95 -4.74
N ASN A 10 -3.84 -18.25 -4.55
CA ASN A 10 -4.81 -19.25 -4.11
C ASN A 10 -5.05 -19.12 -2.60
N LEU A 11 -6.01 -18.29 -2.23
CA LEU A 11 -6.29 -18.00 -0.82
C LEU A 11 -6.67 -19.25 -0.03
N GLU A 12 -7.41 -20.16 -0.64
CA GLU A 12 -7.92 -21.39 -0.02
C GLU A 12 -6.81 -22.36 0.41
N ASP A 13 -5.62 -22.29 -0.21
CA ASP A 13 -4.47 -23.12 0.15
C ASP A 13 -3.80 -22.70 1.46
N PHE A 14 -4.06 -21.46 1.92
CA PHE A 14 -3.32 -20.85 3.02
C PHE A 14 -4.19 -20.23 4.12
N LEU A 15 -5.43 -19.90 3.82
CA LEU A 15 -6.32 -19.14 4.68
C LEU A 15 -7.60 -19.91 4.98
N THR A 16 -8.12 -19.72 6.17
CA THR A 16 -9.47 -20.21 6.53
C THR A 16 -10.54 -19.37 5.83
N PRO A 17 -11.78 -19.88 5.67
CA PRO A 17 -12.88 -19.12 5.08
C PRO A 17 -13.11 -17.75 5.75
N GLU A 18 -12.95 -17.67 7.07
CA GLU A 18 -13.08 -16.43 7.84
C GLU A 18 -11.96 -15.43 7.52
N GLU A 19 -10.73 -15.92 7.39
CA GLU A 19 -9.57 -15.10 7.00
C GLU A 19 -9.69 -14.60 5.55
N ILE A 20 -10.25 -15.41 4.66
CA ILE A 20 -10.53 -15.02 3.27
C ILE A 20 -11.55 -13.89 3.24
N GLU A 21 -12.62 -13.99 4.03
CA GLU A 21 -13.62 -12.92 4.10
C GLU A 21 -13.02 -11.62 4.65
N LYS A 22 -12.23 -11.71 5.71
CA LYS A 22 -11.51 -10.56 6.27
C LYS A 22 -10.53 -9.96 5.27
N TYR A 23 -9.78 -10.80 4.56
CA TYR A 23 -8.85 -10.36 3.52
C TYR A 23 -9.56 -9.64 2.36
N LYS A 24 -10.70 -10.14 1.91
CA LYS A 24 -11.48 -9.50 0.83
C LYS A 24 -12.02 -8.12 1.21
N LYS A 25 -12.22 -7.85 2.51
CA LYS A 25 -12.67 -6.54 3.01
C LYS A 25 -11.54 -5.52 3.11
N GLU A 26 -10.36 -5.96 3.58
CA GLU A 26 -9.26 -5.06 3.93
C GLU A 26 -8.02 -5.21 3.05
N TYR A 27 -7.95 -6.26 2.23
CA TYR A 27 -6.77 -6.66 1.45
C TYR A 27 -5.49 -6.78 2.30
N LYS A 28 -5.67 -7.03 3.61
CA LYS A 28 -4.60 -7.13 4.59
C LYS A 28 -4.98 -8.12 5.70
N LEU A 29 -3.98 -8.88 6.16
CA LEU A 29 -4.06 -9.72 7.36
C LEU A 29 -2.94 -9.32 8.32
N GLU A 30 -3.22 -9.33 9.63
CA GLU A 30 -2.20 -9.05 10.66
C GLU A 30 -1.08 -10.10 10.68
N LYS A 31 -1.47 -11.37 10.51
CA LYS A 31 -0.55 -12.50 10.36
C LYS A 31 -0.90 -13.24 9.07
N ASP A 32 -0.17 -12.96 8.02
CA ASP A 32 -0.40 -13.57 6.72
C ASP A 32 0.52 -14.80 6.54
N PRO A 33 -0.02 -16.03 6.56
CA PRO A 33 0.78 -17.25 6.45
C PRO A 33 1.42 -17.45 5.08
N ARG A 34 1.03 -16.65 4.10
CA ARG A 34 1.60 -16.64 2.75
C ARG A 34 2.96 -15.95 2.69
N ILE A 35 3.29 -15.13 3.70
CA ILE A 35 4.58 -14.42 3.75
C ILE A 35 5.68 -15.40 4.13
N THR A 36 6.77 -15.42 3.35
CA THR A 36 7.94 -16.23 3.66
C THR A 36 8.77 -15.60 4.79
N TRP A 37 9.62 -16.37 5.45
CA TRP A 37 10.54 -15.85 6.46
C TRP A 37 11.44 -14.72 5.91
N ILE A 38 12.03 -14.94 4.74
CA ILE A 38 12.82 -13.91 4.04
C ILE A 38 11.93 -12.71 3.67
N GLY A 39 10.70 -12.97 3.20
CA GLY A 39 9.71 -11.95 2.89
C GLY A 39 9.40 -11.06 4.09
N ASN A 40 9.34 -11.64 5.28
CA ASN A 40 9.10 -10.88 6.51
C ASN A 40 10.28 -9.93 6.82
N ILE A 41 11.52 -10.37 6.63
CA ILE A 41 12.71 -9.52 6.80
C ILE A 41 12.70 -8.38 5.77
N LEU A 42 12.45 -8.69 4.48
CA LEU A 42 12.40 -7.70 3.42
C LEU A 42 11.33 -6.63 3.68
N ARG A 43 10.13 -7.05 4.11
CA ARG A 43 9.05 -6.11 4.46
C ARG A 43 9.41 -5.24 5.67
N ARG A 44 10.02 -5.83 6.70
CA ARG A 44 10.47 -5.07 7.89
C ARG A 44 11.53 -4.02 7.57
N THR A 45 12.32 -4.23 6.55
CA THR A 45 13.37 -3.30 6.12
C THR A 45 12.94 -2.42 4.94
N SER A 46 11.69 -2.60 4.44
CA SER A 46 11.17 -1.99 3.21
C SER A 46 12.05 -2.23 1.97
N MET A 47 12.90 -3.26 2.02
CA MET A 47 13.77 -3.61 0.89
C MET A 47 13.02 -4.29 -0.25
N ASP A 48 11.84 -4.83 0.03
CA ASP A 48 10.95 -5.41 -0.98
C ASP A 48 10.47 -4.38 -2.00
N GLU A 49 10.41 -3.12 -1.61
CA GLU A 49 9.98 -2.02 -2.46
C GLU A 49 11.11 -1.41 -3.32
N LEU A 50 12.38 -1.74 -3.07
CA LEU A 50 13.52 -1.22 -3.83
C LEU A 50 13.40 -1.39 -5.36
N PRO A 51 12.89 -2.52 -5.91
CA PRO A 51 12.70 -2.64 -7.35
C PRO A 51 11.71 -1.62 -7.94
N GLN A 52 10.84 -1.01 -7.12
CA GLN A 52 9.92 0.03 -7.59
C GLN A 52 10.64 1.32 -8.00
N ILE A 53 11.89 1.52 -7.54
CA ILE A 53 12.74 2.61 -8.00
C ILE A 53 12.94 2.55 -9.53
N LEU A 54 13.01 1.34 -10.09
CA LEU A 54 13.10 1.18 -11.55
C LEU A 54 11.81 1.66 -12.25
N ASN A 55 10.66 1.48 -11.64
CA ASN A 55 9.40 1.97 -12.18
C ASN A 55 9.31 3.52 -12.09
N ILE A 56 9.93 4.11 -11.07
CA ILE A 56 10.05 5.57 -10.97
C ILE A 56 10.97 6.11 -12.08
N ILE A 57 12.12 5.48 -12.31
CA ILE A 57 13.06 5.86 -13.39
C ILE A 57 12.40 5.73 -14.76
N LYS A 58 11.59 4.69 -14.97
CA LYS A 58 10.81 4.49 -16.21
C LYS A 58 9.61 5.41 -16.32
N ASN A 59 9.34 6.23 -15.30
CA ASN A 59 8.19 7.13 -15.24
C ASN A 59 6.81 6.43 -15.17
N ASP A 60 6.77 5.16 -14.76
CA ASP A 60 5.55 4.41 -14.52
C ASP A 60 4.96 4.71 -13.12
N MET A 61 5.82 5.11 -12.17
CA MET A 61 5.47 5.49 -10.82
C MET A 61 6.06 6.83 -10.44
N SER A 62 5.51 7.46 -9.41
CA SER A 62 6.07 8.64 -8.73
C SER A 62 6.68 8.27 -7.37
N ILE A 63 7.48 9.17 -6.81
CA ILE A 63 7.99 8.99 -5.44
C ILE A 63 6.82 9.09 -4.45
N VAL A 64 6.00 10.13 -4.60
CA VAL A 64 4.81 10.36 -3.78
C VAL A 64 3.56 10.24 -4.64
N GLY A 65 2.59 9.49 -4.17
CA GLY A 65 1.33 9.24 -4.88
C GLY A 65 0.44 8.26 -4.12
N PRO A 66 -0.77 7.99 -4.60
CA PRO A 66 -1.61 6.93 -4.03
C PRO A 66 -0.90 5.57 -4.17
N ARG A 67 -1.14 4.68 -3.21
CA ARG A 67 -0.53 3.35 -3.25
C ARG A 67 -0.96 2.59 -4.50
N PRO A 68 -0.04 1.85 -5.17
CA PRO A 68 -0.44 0.89 -6.20
C PRO A 68 -1.41 -0.14 -5.63
N VAL A 69 -2.54 -0.28 -6.26
CA VAL A 69 -3.62 -1.19 -5.84
C VAL A 69 -3.97 -2.15 -6.96
N LEU A 70 -4.55 -3.30 -6.62
CA LEU A 70 -5.06 -4.25 -7.59
C LEU A 70 -6.29 -3.67 -8.30
N ASN A 71 -6.59 -4.15 -9.51
CA ASN A 71 -7.78 -3.71 -10.24
C ASN A 71 -9.07 -3.90 -9.43
N GLU A 72 -9.16 -4.99 -8.67
CA GLU A 72 -10.30 -5.27 -7.78
C GLU A 72 -10.42 -4.24 -6.65
N GLU A 73 -9.30 -3.84 -6.05
CA GLU A 73 -9.27 -2.79 -5.02
C GLU A 73 -9.75 -1.45 -5.56
N THR A 74 -9.52 -1.14 -6.85
CA THR A 74 -10.01 0.12 -7.45
C THR A 74 -11.52 0.25 -7.42
N LEU A 75 -12.25 -0.88 -7.38
CA LEU A 75 -13.72 -0.89 -7.32
C LEU A 75 -14.24 -0.34 -5.99
N LEU A 76 -13.45 -0.41 -4.91
CA LEU A 76 -13.79 0.14 -3.60
C LEU A 76 -13.87 1.68 -3.59
N TYR A 77 -13.36 2.33 -4.63
CA TYR A 77 -13.43 3.80 -4.81
C TYR A 77 -14.73 4.25 -5.50
N GLY A 78 -15.55 3.33 -6.00
CA GLY A 78 -16.83 3.64 -6.62
C GLY A 78 -16.73 4.69 -7.73
N LYS A 79 -17.46 5.80 -7.58
CA LYS A 79 -17.45 6.94 -8.53
C LYS A 79 -16.08 7.65 -8.62
N ASP A 80 -15.28 7.57 -7.56
CA ASP A 80 -13.99 8.27 -7.48
C ASP A 80 -12.82 7.43 -8.06
N ARG A 81 -13.12 6.24 -8.60
CA ARG A 81 -12.15 5.39 -9.29
C ARG A 81 -11.39 6.12 -10.40
N GLY A 82 -12.10 6.94 -11.18
CA GLY A 82 -11.48 7.75 -12.24
C GLY A 82 -10.47 8.75 -11.69
N THR A 83 -10.77 9.38 -10.56
CA THR A 83 -9.86 10.28 -9.85
C THR A 83 -8.61 9.55 -9.37
N LEU A 84 -8.76 8.37 -8.76
CA LEU A 84 -7.62 7.55 -8.35
C LEU A 84 -6.70 7.22 -9.53
N LEU A 85 -7.26 6.79 -10.65
CA LEU A 85 -6.51 6.39 -11.84
C LEU A 85 -5.98 7.56 -12.68
N SER A 86 -6.34 8.78 -12.36
CA SER A 86 -5.85 10.00 -13.06
C SER A 86 -4.42 10.38 -12.71
N VAL A 87 -3.84 9.76 -11.69
CA VAL A 87 -2.48 10.05 -11.20
C VAL A 87 -1.65 8.78 -11.17
N LYS A 88 -0.32 8.94 -11.27
CA LYS A 88 0.59 7.80 -11.13
C LYS A 88 0.61 7.32 -9.69
N PRO A 89 0.69 6.00 -9.47
CA PRO A 89 0.90 5.46 -8.14
C PRO A 89 2.26 5.90 -7.58
N GLY A 90 2.34 6.04 -6.25
CA GLY A 90 3.56 6.43 -5.56
C GLY A 90 4.25 5.28 -4.85
N LEU A 91 5.57 5.41 -4.65
CA LEU A 91 6.33 4.55 -3.74
C LEU A 91 5.86 4.76 -2.29
N THR A 92 5.58 6.01 -1.94
CA THR A 92 4.90 6.37 -0.69
C THR A 92 3.73 7.30 -0.97
N GLY A 93 2.85 7.50 0.01
CA GLY A 93 1.68 8.35 -0.13
C GLY A 93 1.14 8.84 1.21
N TYR A 94 0.13 9.69 1.15
CA TYR A 94 -0.44 10.36 2.31
C TYR A 94 -0.94 9.37 3.37
N TRP A 95 -1.72 8.38 2.97
CA TRP A 95 -2.20 7.33 3.86
C TRP A 95 -1.03 6.53 4.47
N GLN A 96 -0.05 6.12 3.67
CA GLN A 96 1.10 5.36 4.12
C GLN A 96 1.95 6.14 5.12
N ALA A 97 2.12 7.44 4.91
CA ALA A 97 2.92 8.30 5.79
C ALA A 97 2.23 8.61 7.12
N TYR A 98 0.89 8.68 7.16
CA TYR A 98 0.19 9.20 8.34
C TYR A 98 -0.70 8.18 9.06
N ALA A 99 -1.23 7.18 8.37
CA ALA A 99 -2.25 6.30 8.94
C ALA A 99 -2.17 4.82 8.54
N ARG A 100 -0.99 4.32 8.12
CA ARG A 100 -0.81 2.97 7.55
C ARG A 100 -1.43 1.83 8.38
N ASN A 101 -1.45 1.94 9.70
CA ASN A 101 -1.96 0.91 10.60
C ASN A 101 -3.29 1.28 11.26
N ASP A 102 -3.74 2.53 11.11
CA ASP A 102 -4.86 3.06 11.88
C ASP A 102 -6.16 3.11 11.06
N VAL A 103 -6.08 2.95 9.74
CA VAL A 103 -7.22 3.00 8.84
C VAL A 103 -7.17 1.91 7.78
N GLY A 104 -8.33 1.39 7.42
CA GLY A 104 -8.51 0.38 6.40
C GLY A 104 -9.45 0.82 5.28
N TYR A 105 -9.87 -0.14 4.48
CA TYR A 105 -10.87 0.08 3.43
C TYR A 105 -12.30 0.04 3.96
N ALA A 106 -12.57 -0.73 5.02
CA ALA A 106 -13.94 -1.00 5.47
C ALA A 106 -14.71 0.25 5.89
N ASP A 107 -14.01 1.24 6.46
CA ASP A 107 -14.61 2.50 6.91
C ASP A 107 -14.48 3.67 5.92
N GLY A 108 -13.90 3.41 4.74
CA GLY A 108 -13.70 4.41 3.70
C GLY A 108 -12.63 5.46 3.99
N ARG A 109 -12.02 5.44 5.17
CA ARG A 109 -11.04 6.46 5.56
C ARG A 109 -9.76 6.41 4.72
N ARG A 110 -9.33 5.20 4.32
CA ARG A 110 -8.17 5.05 3.46
C ARG A 110 -8.43 5.69 2.10
N GLN A 111 -9.59 5.42 1.48
CA GLN A 111 -9.98 6.01 0.20
C GLN A 111 -10.03 7.54 0.31
N ALA A 112 -10.66 8.06 1.38
CA ALA A 112 -10.75 9.50 1.61
C ALA A 112 -9.37 10.16 1.73
N MET A 113 -8.41 9.52 2.40
CA MET A 113 -7.05 10.05 2.53
C MET A 113 -6.28 10.05 1.20
N GLU A 114 -6.45 9.03 0.37
CA GLU A 114 -5.82 8.98 -0.94
C GLU A 114 -6.43 9.99 -1.91
N LEU A 115 -7.75 10.15 -1.90
CA LEU A 115 -8.44 11.17 -2.70
C LEU A 115 -8.06 12.58 -2.25
N TYR A 116 -8.02 12.82 -0.93
CA TYR A 116 -7.54 14.10 -0.39
C TYR A 116 -6.15 14.47 -0.92
N TYR A 117 -5.22 13.50 -0.95
CA TYR A 117 -3.90 13.74 -1.52
C TYR A 117 -3.97 14.13 -3.00
N ILE A 118 -4.76 13.42 -3.80
CA ILE A 118 -4.88 13.67 -5.24
C ILE A 118 -5.41 15.09 -5.51
N GLU A 119 -6.40 15.52 -4.75
CA GLU A 119 -7.04 16.82 -4.87
C GLU A 119 -6.13 17.98 -4.39
N ASN A 120 -5.29 17.72 -3.37
CA ASN A 120 -4.43 18.73 -2.74
C ASN A 120 -2.94 18.58 -3.06
N ARG A 121 -2.60 17.76 -4.06
CA ARG A 121 -1.20 17.48 -4.41
C ARG A 121 -0.42 18.77 -4.73
N SER A 122 0.75 18.85 -4.13
CA SER A 122 1.66 19.96 -4.31
C SER A 122 3.06 19.54 -3.89
N LEU A 123 4.10 20.19 -4.41
CA LEU A 123 5.49 19.95 -4.02
C LEU A 123 5.69 20.04 -2.50
N ARG A 124 4.99 20.98 -1.85
CA ARG A 124 5.04 21.13 -0.38
C ARG A 124 4.45 19.92 0.34
N LEU A 125 3.33 19.39 -0.15
CA LEU A 125 2.70 18.21 0.44
C LEU A 125 3.55 16.97 0.19
N ASP A 126 4.07 16.80 -1.02
CA ASP A 126 4.97 15.70 -1.38
C ASP A 126 6.23 15.67 -0.50
N THR A 127 6.85 16.83 -0.30
CA THR A 127 8.01 16.96 0.58
C THR A 127 7.69 16.54 2.02
N LYS A 128 6.54 16.96 2.55
CA LYS A 128 6.10 16.56 3.89
C LYS A 128 5.87 15.05 3.99
N ILE A 129 5.21 14.45 3.01
CA ILE A 129 4.94 13.01 2.96
C ILE A 129 6.27 12.24 2.90
N PHE A 130 7.19 12.67 2.04
CA PHE A 130 8.50 12.06 1.89
C PHE A 130 9.27 12.00 3.20
N PHE A 131 9.42 13.13 3.91
CA PHE A 131 10.12 13.17 5.19
C PHE A 131 9.38 12.42 6.30
N ALA A 132 8.04 12.46 6.33
CA ALA A 132 7.24 11.67 7.27
C ALA A 132 7.47 10.16 7.05
N THR A 133 7.57 9.72 5.80
CA THR A 133 7.86 8.32 5.46
C THR A 133 9.25 7.92 5.94
N ILE A 134 10.29 8.73 5.69
CA ILE A 134 11.65 8.47 6.18
C ILE A 134 11.64 8.35 7.72
N GLY A 135 10.98 9.26 8.41
CA GLY A 135 10.85 9.22 9.88
C GLY A 135 10.19 7.92 10.38
N ARG A 136 9.15 7.44 9.69
CA ARG A 136 8.48 6.17 10.02
C ARG A 136 9.39 4.95 9.77
N VAL A 137 10.07 4.89 8.64
CA VAL A 137 11.00 3.80 8.32
C VAL A 137 12.11 3.72 9.36
N LEU A 138 12.71 4.84 9.73
CA LEU A 138 13.77 4.91 10.74
C LEU A 138 13.27 4.56 12.15
N SER A 139 12.08 4.99 12.52
CA SER A 139 11.48 4.69 13.83
C SER A 139 10.87 3.29 13.92
N ARG A 140 10.87 2.53 12.83
CA ARG A 140 10.22 1.21 12.70
C ARG A 140 8.74 1.20 13.13
N LYS A 141 8.09 2.35 13.20
CA LYS A 141 6.65 2.45 13.49
C LYS A 141 5.85 2.10 12.25
N GLY A 142 5.04 1.06 12.36
CA GLY A 142 4.16 0.63 11.26
C GLY A 142 4.79 -0.33 10.26
N VAL A 143 5.93 -0.91 10.58
CA VAL A 143 6.54 -2.03 9.85
C VAL A 143 6.01 -3.32 10.45
N PHE A 144 5.49 -4.22 9.61
CA PHE A 144 4.95 -5.54 10.00
C PHE A 144 6.04 -6.54 10.27
#